data_6f2424057638b26f6a6b0cda3c961ba4
#
_entry.id   6f2424057638b26f6a6b0cda3c961ba4
#
_cell.length_a   1.000
_cell.length_b   1.000
_cell.length_c   1.000
_cell.angle_alpha   90.00
_cell.angle_beta   90.00
_cell.angle_gamma   90.00
#
_symmetry.space_group_name_H-M   'P 1'
#
loop_
_entity.id
_entity.type
_entity.pdbx_description
1 polymer ?
#
loop_
_entity_poly.entity_id
_entity_poly.type
_entity_poly.pdbx_seq_one_letter_code
_entity_poly.pdbx_strand_id
1 'polypeptide(L)'
;GLFVSAETMISKRTLPYLEDIHKQIVSEMLCERHEVHPMYPSDFASALESVPLPKIRDAYHRLLDNRDENVWMLFGTLPFYSRSMAKEDIDLLLKLQKAKNVTVRNDPDGRSRLNINIFTGEIIVTDFGDAPPLGNIQENTLQEAYANWQQTPLAKSLSCHCPEVKCLGPNVLVKDAYYSDVDFLKRKANTIFK
;
A
#
# COMPACT_ATOMS: atom_id res chain seq x y z
N GLY A 1 -17.77 23.90 2.54
CA GLY A 1 -17.85 22.91 3.59
C GLY A 1 -16.49 22.24 3.84
N LEU A 2 -16.36 21.50 4.91
CA LEU A 2 -15.18 20.68 5.16
C LEU A 2 -15.30 19.38 4.39
N PHE A 3 -14.22 18.96 3.75
CA PHE A 3 -14.11 17.63 3.17
C PHE A 3 -13.80 16.63 4.30
N VAL A 4 -14.66 15.64 4.48
CA VAL A 4 -14.53 14.65 5.56
C VAL A 4 -14.13 13.30 4.97
N SER A 5 -13.09 12.71 5.53
CA SER A 5 -12.59 11.39 5.17
C SER A 5 -12.55 10.49 6.39
N ALA A 6 -12.94 9.24 6.23
CA ALA A 6 -12.76 8.20 7.23
C ALA A 6 -11.77 7.15 6.73
N GLU A 7 -10.99 6.60 7.65
CA GLU A 7 -10.02 5.54 7.36
C GLU A 7 -10.37 4.27 8.13
N THR A 8 -10.31 3.13 7.47
CA THR A 8 -10.53 1.82 8.07
C THR A 8 -9.34 0.92 7.82
N MET A 9 -8.76 0.39 8.91
CA MET A 9 -7.74 -0.65 8.83
C MET A 9 -8.40 -2.02 8.70
N ILE A 10 -7.97 -2.81 7.72
CA ILE A 10 -8.39 -4.22 7.57
C ILE A 10 -7.61 -5.06 8.57
N SER A 11 -8.28 -5.46 9.62
CA SER A 11 -7.79 -6.35 10.67
C SER A 11 -8.69 -7.56 10.81
N LYS A 12 -8.31 -8.55 11.61
CA LYS A 12 -9.20 -9.67 11.94
C LYS A 12 -10.51 -9.21 12.57
N ARG A 13 -10.50 -8.10 13.29
CA ARG A 13 -11.69 -7.52 13.96
C ARG A 13 -12.61 -6.81 12.98
N THR A 14 -12.05 -6.02 12.05
CA THR A 14 -12.84 -5.20 11.13
C THR A 14 -13.27 -5.97 9.88
N LEU A 15 -12.50 -6.99 9.48
CA LEU A 15 -12.73 -7.75 8.25
C LEU A 15 -14.17 -8.29 8.08
N PRO A 16 -14.84 -8.83 9.12
CA PRO A 16 -16.20 -9.33 9.00
C PRO A 16 -17.25 -8.23 8.80
N TYR A 17 -16.92 -6.98 9.09
CA TYR A 17 -17.86 -5.86 9.15
C TYR A 17 -17.52 -4.74 8.17
N LEU A 18 -16.60 -4.97 7.23
CA LEU A 18 -16.09 -3.91 6.36
C LEU A 18 -17.18 -3.22 5.53
N GLU A 19 -18.13 -3.99 5.01
CA GLU A 19 -19.25 -3.47 4.22
C GLU A 19 -20.23 -2.67 5.10
N ASP A 20 -20.48 -3.13 6.32
CA ASP A 20 -21.32 -2.41 7.29
C ASP A 20 -20.63 -1.13 7.75
N ILE A 21 -19.33 -1.19 8.02
CA ILE A 21 -18.52 0.00 8.35
C ILE A 21 -18.58 1.01 7.20
N HIS A 22 -18.39 0.56 5.95
CA HIS A 22 -18.51 1.44 4.79
C HIS A 22 -19.88 2.11 4.72
N LYS A 23 -20.94 1.33 4.85
CA LYS A 23 -22.31 1.84 4.86
C LYS A 23 -22.52 2.87 5.96
N GLN A 24 -22.05 2.61 7.16
CA GLN A 24 -22.17 3.55 8.29
C GLN A 24 -21.40 4.85 8.02
N ILE A 25 -20.17 4.77 7.52
CA ILE A 25 -19.35 5.93 7.14
C ILE A 25 -20.08 6.82 6.13
N VAL A 26 -20.73 6.20 5.13
CA VAL A 26 -21.41 6.92 4.07
C VAL A 26 -22.74 7.50 4.53
N SER A 27 -23.59 6.69 5.18
CA SER A 27 -24.99 7.06 5.47
C SER A 27 -25.16 7.81 6.78
N GLU A 28 -24.34 7.55 7.80
CA GLU A 28 -24.49 8.14 9.12
C GLU A 28 -23.45 9.22 9.37
N MET A 29 -22.21 9.00 8.97
CA MET A 29 -21.11 9.96 9.17
C MET A 29 -21.00 10.98 8.02
N LEU A 30 -21.70 10.75 6.91
CA LEU A 30 -21.72 11.62 5.73
C LEU A 30 -20.33 11.98 5.20
N CYS A 31 -19.41 11.01 5.22
CA CYS A 31 -18.06 11.21 4.70
C CYS A 31 -18.07 11.18 3.18
N GLU A 32 -17.31 12.10 2.56
CA GLU A 32 -17.13 12.15 1.11
C GLU A 32 -16.09 11.14 0.64
N ARG A 33 -15.23 10.65 1.55
CA ARG A 33 -14.20 9.66 1.23
C ARG A 33 -14.08 8.60 2.31
N HIS A 34 -13.94 7.34 1.87
CA HIS A 34 -13.57 6.21 2.71
C HIS A 34 -12.23 5.63 2.23
N GLU A 35 -11.23 5.68 3.09
CA GLU A 35 -9.92 5.06 2.88
C GLU A 35 -9.86 3.71 3.57
N VAL A 36 -9.34 2.70 2.88
CA VAL A 36 -9.22 1.34 3.40
C VAL A 36 -7.79 0.85 3.25
N HIS A 37 -7.19 0.44 4.33
CA HIS A 37 -5.79 -0.01 4.38
C HIS A 37 -5.65 -1.38 5.00
N PRO A 38 -4.79 -2.27 4.48
CA PRO A 38 -4.41 -3.48 5.18
C PRO A 38 -3.63 -3.13 6.46
N MET A 39 -3.87 -3.86 7.53
CA MET A 39 -3.03 -3.79 8.71
C MET A 39 -1.77 -4.63 8.48
N TYR A 40 -0.62 -3.98 8.49
CA TYR A 40 0.67 -4.64 8.41
C TYR A 40 1.16 -5.03 9.79
N PRO A 41 1.81 -6.20 9.94
CA PRO A 41 2.32 -6.67 11.22
C PRO A 41 3.63 -5.96 11.57
N SER A 42 3.55 -4.72 12.04
CA SER A 42 4.70 -3.92 12.45
C SER A 42 5.21 -4.22 13.88
N ASP A 43 4.38 -4.86 14.69
CA ASP A 43 4.68 -5.29 16.04
C ASP A 43 3.87 -6.54 16.42
N PHE A 44 4.06 -7.02 17.64
CA PHE A 44 3.36 -8.23 18.12
C PHE A 44 1.83 -8.07 18.10
N ALA A 45 1.32 -6.92 18.51
CA ALA A 45 -0.12 -6.68 18.57
C ALA A 45 -0.73 -6.61 17.16
N SER A 46 -0.10 -5.87 16.25
CA SER A 46 -0.55 -5.80 14.85
C SER A 46 -0.39 -7.14 14.11
N ALA A 47 0.64 -7.94 14.45
CA ALA A 47 0.80 -9.28 13.90
C ALA A 47 -0.35 -10.22 14.29
N LEU A 48 -0.87 -10.11 15.53
CA LEU A 48 -2.03 -10.90 15.97
C LEU A 48 -3.31 -10.52 15.20
N GLU A 49 -3.44 -9.27 14.79
CA GLU A 49 -4.63 -8.72 14.11
C GLU A 49 -4.50 -8.71 12.60
N SER A 50 -3.32 -8.99 12.04
CA SER A 50 -3.10 -8.97 10.59
C SER A 50 -3.91 -10.05 9.86
N VAL A 51 -4.25 -9.76 8.64
CA VAL A 51 -5.09 -10.59 7.78
C VAL A 51 -4.24 -11.12 6.62
N PRO A 52 -4.34 -12.42 6.28
CA PRO A 52 -3.64 -12.98 5.13
C PRO A 52 -4.04 -12.30 3.80
N LEU A 53 -3.07 -12.15 2.88
CA LEU A 53 -3.27 -11.50 1.57
C LEU A 53 -4.51 -11.96 0.79
N PRO A 54 -4.82 -13.27 0.68
CA PRO A 54 -6.04 -13.70 -0.02
C PRO A 54 -7.31 -13.10 0.58
N LYS A 55 -7.41 -13.02 1.90
CA LYS A 55 -8.57 -12.43 2.58
C LYS A 55 -8.65 -10.91 2.41
N ILE A 56 -7.50 -10.22 2.33
CA ILE A 56 -7.46 -8.79 1.98
C ILE A 56 -7.98 -8.58 0.56
N ARG A 57 -7.55 -9.41 -0.39
CA ARG A 57 -8.03 -9.39 -1.77
C ARG A 57 -9.55 -9.57 -1.85
N ASP A 58 -10.06 -10.59 -1.18
CA ASP A 58 -11.50 -10.86 -1.13
C ASP A 58 -12.29 -9.70 -0.52
N ALA A 59 -11.74 -9.09 0.55
CA ALA A 59 -12.32 -7.90 1.18
C ALA A 59 -12.40 -6.71 0.21
N TYR A 60 -11.36 -6.48 -0.57
CA TYR A 60 -11.34 -5.42 -1.56
C TYR A 60 -12.35 -5.67 -2.69
N HIS A 61 -12.51 -6.91 -3.14
CA HIS A 61 -13.55 -7.26 -4.10
C HIS A 61 -14.95 -6.97 -3.53
N ARG A 62 -15.24 -7.43 -2.31
CA ARG A 62 -16.55 -7.21 -1.68
C ARG A 62 -16.84 -5.73 -1.46
N LEU A 63 -15.88 -4.97 -0.94
CA LEU A 63 -16.05 -3.52 -0.79
C LEU A 63 -16.29 -2.83 -2.13
N LEU A 64 -15.52 -3.18 -3.16
CA LEU A 64 -15.68 -2.60 -4.48
C LEU A 64 -17.06 -2.89 -5.08
N ASP A 65 -17.55 -4.11 -4.90
CA ASP A 65 -18.84 -4.56 -5.46
C ASP A 65 -20.04 -3.99 -4.67
N ASN A 66 -19.88 -3.69 -3.39
CA ASN A 66 -20.95 -3.21 -2.50
C ASN A 66 -20.84 -1.72 -2.09
N ARG A 67 -19.89 -0.97 -2.65
CA ARG A 67 -19.70 0.43 -2.30
C ARG A 67 -20.81 1.34 -2.82
N ASP A 68 -20.96 2.49 -2.21
CA ASP A 68 -21.67 3.62 -2.82
C ASP A 68 -20.75 4.27 -3.87
N GLU A 69 -21.16 4.28 -5.12
CA GLU A 69 -20.38 4.86 -6.23
C GLU A 69 -20.27 6.40 -6.19
N ASN A 70 -21.04 7.06 -5.34
CA ASN A 70 -20.96 8.51 -5.16
C ASN A 70 -19.90 8.92 -4.15
N VAL A 71 -19.45 7.99 -3.31
CA VAL A 71 -18.40 8.20 -2.33
C VAL A 71 -17.04 7.84 -2.92
N TRP A 72 -16.05 8.66 -2.66
CA TRP A 72 -14.69 8.37 -3.09
C TRP A 72 -14.09 7.26 -2.24
N MET A 73 -13.71 6.17 -2.87
CA MET A 73 -12.98 5.09 -2.21
C MET A 73 -11.48 5.20 -2.51
N LEU A 74 -10.67 5.13 -1.47
CA LEU A 74 -9.23 4.96 -1.60
C LEU A 74 -8.83 3.60 -1.03
N PHE A 75 -8.33 2.73 -1.90
CA PHE A 75 -7.72 1.48 -1.48
C PHE A 75 -6.23 1.72 -1.25
N GLY A 76 -5.81 1.61 -0.01
CA GLY A 76 -4.43 1.81 0.40
C GLY A 76 -3.50 0.75 -0.14
N THR A 77 -2.24 0.91 0.16
CA THR A 77 -1.14 0.08 -0.32
C THR A 77 -1.51 -1.40 -0.45
N LEU A 78 -1.41 -1.92 -1.67
CA LEU A 78 -1.72 -3.31 -1.99
C LEU A 78 -0.40 -4.07 -2.21
N PRO A 79 0.14 -4.74 -1.19
CA PRO A 79 1.46 -5.35 -1.25
C PRO A 79 1.57 -6.49 -2.26
N PHE A 80 0.44 -7.03 -2.70
CA PHE A 80 0.40 -8.07 -3.72
C PHE A 80 0.40 -7.55 -5.16
N TYR A 81 0.36 -6.24 -5.37
CA TYR A 81 0.48 -5.67 -6.71
C TYR A 81 1.93 -5.52 -7.11
N SER A 82 2.38 -6.45 -7.90
CA SER A 82 3.67 -6.42 -8.54
C SER A 82 3.57 -6.99 -9.95
N ARG A 83 4.69 -7.02 -10.66
CA ARG A 83 4.77 -7.59 -12.01
C ARG A 83 4.61 -9.11 -12.07
N SER A 84 4.64 -9.79 -10.95
CA SER A 84 4.45 -11.25 -10.83
C SER A 84 3.09 -11.61 -10.26
N MET A 85 2.09 -10.76 -10.45
CA MET A 85 0.77 -10.95 -9.86
C MET A 85 0.10 -12.23 -10.33
N ALA A 86 -0.63 -12.85 -9.42
CA ALA A 86 -1.60 -13.88 -9.78
C ALA A 86 -2.71 -13.27 -10.65
N LYS A 87 -3.40 -14.10 -11.42
CA LYS A 87 -4.49 -13.64 -12.29
C LYS A 87 -5.57 -12.88 -11.50
N GLU A 88 -5.89 -13.38 -10.32
CA GLU A 88 -6.89 -12.79 -9.42
C GLU A 88 -6.50 -11.38 -8.96
N ASP A 89 -5.21 -11.14 -8.75
CA ASP A 89 -4.70 -9.81 -8.38
C ASP A 89 -4.80 -8.84 -9.57
N ILE A 90 -4.52 -9.33 -10.78
CA ILE A 90 -4.67 -8.56 -12.01
C ILE A 90 -6.14 -8.17 -12.21
N ASP A 91 -7.05 -9.12 -12.06
CA ASP A 91 -8.48 -8.90 -12.24
C ASP A 91 -9.00 -7.86 -11.23
N LEU A 92 -8.55 -7.93 -9.98
CA LEU A 92 -8.88 -6.92 -8.98
C LEU A 92 -8.32 -5.54 -9.35
N LEU A 93 -7.05 -5.46 -9.76
CA LEU A 93 -6.45 -4.19 -10.18
C LEU A 93 -7.21 -3.55 -11.33
N LEU A 94 -7.56 -4.33 -12.35
CA LEU A 94 -8.32 -3.85 -13.50
C LEU A 94 -9.72 -3.37 -13.10
N LYS A 95 -10.39 -4.05 -12.18
CA LYS A 95 -11.66 -3.59 -11.61
C LYS A 95 -11.50 -2.25 -10.89
N LEU A 96 -10.50 -2.14 -10.01
CA LEU A 96 -10.23 -0.93 -9.24
C LEU A 96 -9.91 0.27 -10.15
N GLN A 97 -9.11 0.05 -11.21
CA GLN A 97 -8.75 1.12 -12.15
C GLN A 97 -9.92 1.64 -12.99
N LYS A 98 -10.91 0.78 -13.27
CA LYS A 98 -12.09 1.12 -14.07
C LYS A 98 -13.24 1.65 -13.22
N ALA A 99 -13.20 1.45 -11.93
CA ALA A 99 -14.30 1.82 -11.04
C ALA A 99 -14.39 3.34 -10.88
N LYS A 100 -15.61 3.86 -10.94
CA LYS A 100 -15.89 5.28 -10.72
C LYS A 100 -15.55 5.65 -9.27
N ASN A 101 -14.96 6.82 -9.06
CA ASN A 101 -14.58 7.36 -7.75
C ASN A 101 -13.74 6.40 -6.91
N VAL A 102 -12.85 5.66 -7.55
CA VAL A 102 -11.90 4.77 -6.88
C VAL A 102 -10.47 5.18 -7.19
N THR A 103 -9.65 5.25 -6.16
CA THR A 103 -8.21 5.44 -6.27
C THR A 103 -7.49 4.30 -5.57
N VAL A 104 -6.43 3.80 -6.17
CA VAL A 104 -5.46 2.92 -5.52
C VAL A 104 -4.26 3.77 -5.15
N ARG A 105 -3.92 3.78 -3.86
CA ARG A 105 -2.73 4.49 -3.40
C ARG A 105 -1.50 3.66 -3.73
N ASN A 106 -0.58 4.27 -4.46
CA ASN A 106 0.76 3.74 -4.60
C ASN A 106 1.58 4.10 -3.36
N ASP A 107 2.40 3.16 -2.93
CA ASP A 107 3.42 3.46 -1.94
C ASP A 107 4.60 4.16 -2.64
N PRO A 108 4.92 5.41 -2.29
CA PRO A 108 6.04 6.13 -2.87
C PRO A 108 7.38 5.86 -2.18
N ASP A 109 7.39 5.08 -1.10
CA ASP A 109 8.57 4.84 -0.29
C ASP A 109 9.73 4.27 -1.10
N GLY A 110 10.90 4.85 -0.89
CA GLY A 110 12.12 4.47 -1.58
C GLY A 110 12.19 4.84 -3.06
N ARG A 111 11.11 5.38 -3.65
CA ARG A 111 11.10 5.84 -5.06
C ARG A 111 11.06 7.35 -5.18
N SER A 112 10.11 7.97 -4.52
CA SER A 112 9.89 9.42 -4.57
C SER A 112 9.68 10.03 -3.18
N ARG A 113 9.73 9.21 -2.14
CA ARG A 113 9.59 9.63 -0.75
C ARG A 113 10.65 8.95 0.12
N LEU A 114 11.24 9.71 1.01
CA LEU A 114 11.91 9.24 2.22
C LEU A 114 11.13 9.74 3.43
N ASN A 115 11.20 9.01 4.52
CA ASN A 115 10.59 9.37 5.78
C ASN A 115 11.68 9.85 6.75
N ILE A 116 11.31 10.72 7.68
CA ILE A 116 12.21 11.19 8.75
C ILE A 116 11.52 10.89 10.07
N ASN A 117 12.22 10.16 10.93
CA ASN A 117 11.80 10.03 12.30
C ASN A 117 12.05 11.35 13.03
N ILE A 118 10.99 12.06 13.38
CA ILE A 118 11.08 13.39 13.98
C ILE A 118 11.69 13.39 15.39
N PHE A 119 11.72 12.26 16.07
CA PHE A 119 12.27 12.14 17.42
C PHE A 119 13.78 11.84 17.40
N THR A 120 14.24 11.06 16.44
CA THR A 120 15.65 10.64 16.36
C THR A 120 16.42 11.36 15.26
N GLY A 121 15.74 11.99 14.31
CA GLY A 121 16.35 12.59 13.12
C GLY A 121 16.79 11.57 12.06
N GLU A 122 16.50 10.27 12.26
CA GLU A 122 16.86 9.23 11.32
C GLU A 122 16.10 9.38 10.00
N ILE A 123 16.81 9.24 8.89
CA ILE A 123 16.25 9.21 7.54
C ILE A 123 16.01 7.74 7.20
N ILE A 124 14.77 7.39 6.95
CA ILE A 124 14.34 6.00 6.67
C ILE A 124 13.65 5.91 5.32
N VAL A 125 13.78 4.77 4.67
CA VAL A 125 13.09 4.53 3.38
C VAL A 125 11.60 4.32 3.59
N THR A 126 11.25 3.56 4.61
CA THR A 126 9.86 3.18 4.91
C THR A 126 9.71 2.95 6.41
N ASP A 127 8.51 3.16 6.93
CA ASP A 127 8.13 2.81 8.30
C ASP A 127 7.89 1.31 8.45
N PHE A 128 7.86 0.58 7.35
CA PHE A 128 7.60 -0.85 7.35
C PHE A 128 8.89 -1.65 7.44
N GLY A 129 8.89 -2.59 8.40
CA GLY A 129 9.99 -3.53 8.58
C GLY A 129 11.24 -2.92 9.20
N ASP A 130 12.27 -3.75 9.24
CA ASP A 130 13.56 -3.41 9.82
C ASP A 130 14.49 -2.76 8.78
N ALA A 131 13.96 -1.90 7.92
CA ALA A 131 14.79 -1.18 6.97
C ALA A 131 15.80 -0.31 7.74
N PRO A 132 17.10 -0.49 7.55
CA PRO A 132 18.10 0.28 8.28
C PRO A 132 17.99 1.76 7.90
N PRO A 133 18.24 2.68 8.83
CA PRO A 133 18.28 4.11 8.52
C PRO A 133 19.36 4.40 7.47
N LEU A 134 19.07 5.33 6.58
CA LEU A 134 20.00 5.80 5.54
C LEU A 134 21.00 6.82 6.07
N GLY A 135 20.75 7.36 7.24
CA GLY A 135 21.53 8.39 7.88
C GLY A 135 20.68 9.20 8.85
N ASN A 136 21.21 10.34 9.29
CA ASN A 136 20.56 11.25 10.21
C ASN A 136 20.60 12.68 9.63
N ILE A 137 19.52 13.44 9.76
CA ILE A 137 19.44 14.83 9.26
C ILE A 137 20.42 15.78 9.92
N GLN A 138 21.00 15.41 11.07
CA GLN A 138 22.05 16.17 11.74
C GLN A 138 23.42 15.96 11.10
N GLU A 139 23.61 14.88 10.35
CA GLU A 139 24.90 14.47 9.79
C GLU A 139 24.89 14.43 8.26
N ASN A 140 23.74 14.23 7.66
CA ASN A 140 23.58 14.02 6.23
C ASN A 140 22.52 14.96 5.63
N THR A 141 22.76 15.41 4.43
CA THR A 141 21.69 16.01 3.65
C THR A 141 20.72 14.94 3.11
N LEU A 142 19.46 15.30 2.90
CA LEU A 142 18.47 14.39 2.29
C LEU A 142 18.92 13.94 0.89
N GLN A 143 19.61 14.81 0.16
CA GLN A 143 20.13 14.50 -1.16
C GLN A 143 21.21 13.41 -1.11
N GLU A 144 22.14 13.49 -0.18
CA GLU A 144 23.18 12.47 0.02
C GLU A 144 22.56 11.14 0.46
N ALA A 145 21.63 11.16 1.43
CA ALA A 145 20.95 9.96 1.88
C ALA A 145 20.19 9.29 0.75
N TYR A 146 19.49 10.06 -0.08
CA TYR A 146 18.74 9.54 -1.23
C TYR A 146 19.69 9.00 -2.31
N ALA A 147 20.77 9.69 -2.62
CA ALA A 147 21.77 9.24 -3.58
C ALA A 147 22.41 7.91 -3.14
N ASN A 148 22.73 7.77 -1.85
CA ASN A 148 23.25 6.53 -1.28
C ASN A 148 22.23 5.41 -1.35
N TRP A 149 20.96 5.69 -1.02
CA TRP A 149 19.85 4.74 -1.17
C TRP A 149 19.76 4.20 -2.60
N GLN A 150 19.78 5.09 -3.60
CA GLN A 150 19.67 4.70 -5.01
C GLN A 150 20.78 3.74 -5.48
N GLN A 151 21.93 3.69 -4.80
CA GLN A 151 23.01 2.77 -5.11
C GLN A 151 22.80 1.37 -4.50
N THR A 152 21.89 1.21 -3.57
CA THR A 152 21.64 -0.08 -2.93
C THR A 152 21.02 -1.10 -3.91
N PRO A 153 21.28 -2.39 -3.74
CA PRO A 153 20.64 -3.45 -4.55
C PRO A 153 19.12 -3.40 -4.44
N LEU A 154 18.58 -3.10 -3.25
CA LEU A 154 17.14 -3.02 -3.02
C LEU A 154 16.52 -1.88 -3.81
N ALA A 155 17.07 -0.67 -3.74
CA ALA A 155 16.58 0.46 -4.53
C ALA A 155 16.64 0.18 -6.04
N LYS A 156 17.73 -0.45 -6.51
CA LYS A 156 17.87 -0.85 -7.92
C LYS A 156 16.83 -1.89 -8.34
N SER A 157 16.41 -2.75 -7.42
CA SER A 157 15.33 -3.71 -7.68
C SER A 157 13.95 -3.06 -7.82
N LEU A 158 13.75 -1.89 -7.18
CA LEU A 158 12.52 -1.10 -7.28
C LEU A 158 12.47 -0.29 -8.58
N SER A 159 13.61 0.03 -9.18
CA SER A 159 13.68 0.75 -10.44
C SER A 159 13.23 -0.15 -11.58
N CYS A 160 11.99 -0.08 -11.91
CA CYS A 160 11.48 -0.70 -13.11
C CYS A 160 11.35 0.36 -14.20
N HIS A 161 11.81 0.08 -15.40
CA HIS A 161 11.58 0.91 -16.58
C HIS A 161 10.13 0.80 -17.09
N CYS A 162 9.20 0.58 -16.18
CA CYS A 162 7.80 0.50 -16.49
C CYS A 162 7.24 1.93 -16.59
N PRO A 163 6.59 2.30 -17.68
CA PRO A 163 5.96 3.62 -17.82
C PRO A 163 4.73 3.77 -16.91
N GLU A 164 4.31 2.69 -16.26
CA GLU A 164 3.14 2.68 -15.41
C GLU A 164 3.42 3.43 -14.09
N VAL A 165 2.85 4.61 -13.97
CA VAL A 165 3.02 5.49 -12.81
C VAL A 165 2.44 4.86 -11.53
N LYS A 166 1.52 3.92 -11.69
CA LYS A 166 0.85 3.22 -10.57
C LYS A 166 1.55 1.92 -10.16
N CYS A 167 2.76 1.70 -10.65
CA CYS A 167 3.53 0.50 -10.27
C CYS A 167 3.86 0.52 -8.77
N LEU A 168 3.59 -0.59 -8.12
CA LEU A 168 3.72 -0.77 -6.67
C LEU A 168 5.07 -1.38 -6.29
N GLY A 169 6.14 -1.07 -7.05
CA GLY A 169 7.49 -1.51 -6.75
C GLY A 169 7.92 -1.35 -5.29
N PRO A 170 7.59 -0.24 -4.60
CA PRO A 170 7.92 -0.04 -3.19
C PRO A 170 7.36 -1.09 -2.24
N ASN A 171 6.30 -1.78 -2.63
CA ASN A 171 5.75 -2.89 -1.83
C ASN A 171 6.73 -4.06 -1.64
N VAL A 172 7.85 -4.06 -2.37
CA VAL A 172 8.96 -4.99 -2.10
C VAL A 172 9.45 -4.89 -0.68
N LEU A 173 9.53 -3.69 -0.12
CA LEU A 173 9.94 -3.48 1.26
C LEU A 173 8.94 -4.09 2.24
N VAL A 174 7.65 -3.88 1.99
CA VAL A 174 6.56 -4.48 2.76
C VAL A 174 6.55 -6.00 2.60
N LYS A 175 6.75 -6.49 1.38
CA LYS A 175 6.84 -7.92 1.08
C LYS A 175 7.96 -8.58 1.87
N ASP A 176 9.16 -8.01 1.80
CA ASP A 176 10.32 -8.60 2.45
C ASP A 176 10.20 -8.60 3.98
N ALA A 177 9.51 -7.59 4.54
CA ALA A 177 9.25 -7.51 5.96
C ALA A 177 8.14 -8.49 6.44
N TYR A 178 7.04 -8.65 5.66
CA TYR A 178 5.83 -9.26 6.18
C TYR A 178 5.24 -10.38 5.32
N TYR A 179 5.68 -10.51 4.07
CA TYR A 179 5.11 -11.44 3.09
C TYR A 179 6.21 -12.14 2.30
N SER A 180 7.14 -12.78 3.02
CA SER A 180 8.33 -13.43 2.44
C SER A 180 8.02 -14.56 1.47
N ASP A 181 6.83 -15.15 1.54
CA ASP A 181 6.33 -16.21 0.65
C ASP A 181 5.84 -15.68 -0.71
N VAL A 182 5.67 -14.35 -0.83
CA VAL A 182 5.19 -13.70 -2.05
C VAL A 182 6.36 -13.07 -2.80
N ASP A 183 6.61 -13.49 -4.04
CA ASP A 183 7.65 -12.92 -4.90
C ASP A 183 7.10 -11.78 -5.77
N PHE A 184 7.24 -10.55 -5.30
CA PHE A 184 6.83 -9.36 -6.05
C PHE A 184 7.80 -8.96 -7.17
N LEU A 185 9.02 -9.48 -7.15
CA LEU A 185 10.04 -9.16 -8.17
C LEU A 185 10.04 -10.12 -9.34
N LYS A 186 9.41 -11.28 -9.18
CA LYS A 186 9.34 -12.28 -10.23
C LYS A 186 8.48 -11.77 -11.37
N ARG A 187 9.12 -11.32 -12.43
CA ARG A 187 8.45 -10.89 -13.66
C ARG A 187 7.86 -12.10 -14.35
N LYS A 188 6.55 -12.27 -14.32
CA LYS A 188 5.92 -12.98 -15.43
C LYS A 188 6.00 -12.01 -16.61
N ALA A 189 6.91 -12.34 -17.52
CA ALA A 189 6.99 -11.64 -18.78
C ALA A 189 5.59 -11.61 -19.40
N ASN A 190 5.18 -10.42 -19.78
CA ASN A 190 4.05 -10.14 -20.65
C ASN A 190 2.67 -10.09 -20.00
N THR A 191 2.03 -9.01 -20.15
CA THR A 191 0.63 -8.88 -20.54
C THR A 191 -0.16 -7.81 -19.84
N ILE A 192 0.35 -7.20 -18.79
CA ILE A 192 -0.44 -6.19 -18.10
C ILE A 192 -0.25 -4.80 -18.70
N PHE A 193 0.81 -4.62 -19.47
CA PHE A 193 1.24 -3.30 -19.98
C PHE A 193 1.51 -3.28 -21.48
N LYS A 194 0.74 -4.08 -22.24
CA LYS A 194 0.64 -3.87 -23.69
C LYS A 194 -0.54 -3.01 -24.03
#